data_12ac1a8fde5ec449e3aaa5137e339e5f
#
_entry.id   12ac1a8fde5ec449e3aaa5137e339e5f
#
_cell.length_a   1.000
_cell.length_b   1.000
_cell.length_c   1.000
_cell.angle_alpha   90.00
_cell.angle_beta   90.00
_cell.angle_gamma   90.00
#
_symmetry.space_group_name_H-M   'P 1'
#
loop_
_entity.id
_entity.type
_entity.pdbx_description
1 polymer ?
#
loop_
_entity_poly.entity_id
_entity_poly.type
_entity_poly.pdbx_seq_one_letter_code
_entity_poly.pdbx_strand_id
1 'polypeptide(L)'
;MKFKWKILLVLSIFAVFAGCSNKVGSKQDNKDLKKVTIVLDWTPNTNHTGLYVAKQKGYFKKQGLDVKIVQPSDGDASSIVASGKADFGISAQDTLAANYASKKPLPITVVAAILQHNTSGIMSRKGDGISSPKGLEGKTYATWDSPIEKAMIKNVMEQDGGDYSKLKMIPNNIVDEPKALKEKQADAIWVFYGWGGISAQEQKVPVDYFYFKDLNSTFDYYTPVIMANNDLLKKDPDTAKKFLKATSQGYDYSVDHPKSAADILVKQVPELNKDLVEASQKWISKQYKAEQSRWGYIDPQRWNAFYNWLGDNKLVKNKIPNNTGFTDKYLLE
;
A
#
# COMPACT_ATOMS: atom_id res chain seq x y z
N MET A 1 26.50 73.53 -45.82
CA MET A 1 25.50 73.75 -46.92
C MET A 1 24.16 73.29 -46.47
N LYS A 2 23.19 74.18 -46.48
CA LYS A 2 21.80 73.98 -46.07
C LYS A 2 21.05 73.22 -47.14
N PHE A 3 20.17 72.25 -46.78
CA PHE A 3 18.97 72.01 -47.59
C PHE A 3 17.81 71.53 -46.71
N LYS A 4 16.79 72.36 -46.62
CA LYS A 4 15.48 72.11 -46.08
C LYS A 4 14.59 71.51 -47.18
N TRP A 5 13.68 70.53 -46.86
CA TRP A 5 12.42 70.36 -47.53
C TRP A 5 11.50 69.47 -46.73
N LYS A 6 10.52 70.01 -46.18
CA LYS A 6 9.06 70.20 -46.48
C LYS A 6 8.24 68.91 -46.33
N ILE A 7 7.38 69.04 -45.39
CA ILE A 7 6.21 68.29 -44.97
C ILE A 7 5.29 67.94 -46.16
N LEU A 8 4.77 66.68 -46.20
CA LEU A 8 3.48 66.39 -46.79
C LEU A 8 2.70 65.45 -45.86
N LEU A 9 1.59 66.03 -45.33
CA LEU A 9 0.56 65.32 -44.55
C LEU A 9 -0.30 64.54 -45.51
N VAL A 10 -0.38 63.19 -45.37
CA VAL A 10 -1.42 62.38 -46.00
C VAL A 10 -2.24 61.76 -44.87
N LEU A 11 -3.47 62.28 -44.70
CA LEU A 11 -4.52 61.66 -43.87
C LEU A 11 -4.98 60.38 -44.57
N SER A 12 -4.74 59.24 -43.98
CA SER A 12 -5.40 57.98 -44.34
C SER A 12 -6.24 57.52 -43.17
N ILE A 13 -7.53 57.61 -43.35
CA ILE A 13 -8.57 57.09 -42.44
C ILE A 13 -8.50 55.58 -42.53
N PHE A 14 -8.03 54.89 -41.47
CA PHE A 14 -8.22 53.45 -41.34
C PHE A 14 -9.35 53.20 -40.34
N ALA A 15 -10.42 52.62 -40.87
CA ALA A 15 -11.57 52.10 -40.12
C ALA A 15 -11.10 50.96 -39.22
N VAL A 16 -11.25 51.16 -37.91
CA VAL A 16 -10.98 50.12 -36.89
C VAL A 16 -12.18 49.20 -36.86
N PHE A 17 -12.07 48.03 -37.47
CA PHE A 17 -12.96 46.89 -37.20
C PHE A 17 -12.58 46.33 -35.82
N ALA A 18 -13.36 46.68 -34.79
CA ALA A 18 -13.32 46.05 -33.49
C ALA A 18 -13.89 44.62 -33.61
N GLY A 19 -13.05 43.67 -33.95
CA GLY A 19 -13.34 42.23 -33.80
C GLY A 19 -13.28 41.85 -32.33
N CYS A 20 -14.42 41.74 -31.66
CA CYS A 20 -14.51 41.09 -30.36
C CYS A 20 -14.18 39.61 -30.50
N SER A 21 -12.90 39.26 -30.40
CA SER A 21 -12.47 37.90 -30.17
C SER A 21 -12.68 37.56 -28.69
N ASN A 22 -13.83 36.96 -28.37
CA ASN A 22 -14.04 36.30 -27.08
C ASN A 22 -13.05 35.16 -26.96
N LYS A 23 -11.82 35.42 -26.49
CA LYS A 23 -11.02 34.40 -25.87
C LYS A 23 -11.73 34.03 -24.56
N VAL A 24 -12.51 32.92 -24.67
CA VAL A 24 -12.86 32.14 -23.49
C VAL A 24 -11.54 31.56 -22.98
N GLY A 25 -10.77 32.33 -22.28
CA GLY A 25 -9.70 31.87 -21.43
C GLY A 25 -10.37 31.08 -20.33
N SER A 26 -10.25 29.78 -20.35
CA SER A 26 -10.52 28.96 -19.19
C SER A 26 -9.68 29.54 -18.06
N LYS A 27 -10.29 30.30 -17.17
CA LYS A 27 -9.73 30.59 -15.85
C LYS A 27 -9.53 29.22 -15.21
N GLN A 28 -8.31 28.72 -15.26
CA GLN A 28 -7.87 27.66 -14.39
C GLN A 28 -7.96 28.27 -12.99
N ASP A 29 -9.06 27.94 -12.29
CA ASP A 29 -9.24 28.29 -10.88
C ASP A 29 -8.01 27.78 -10.15
N ASN A 30 -7.11 28.68 -9.83
CA ASN A 30 -5.96 28.44 -8.96
C ASN A 30 -6.48 28.38 -7.52
N LYS A 31 -7.41 27.42 -7.25
CA LYS A 31 -7.79 27.09 -5.89
C LYS A 31 -6.53 26.57 -5.21
N ASP A 32 -6.15 27.21 -4.11
CA ASP A 32 -5.09 26.70 -3.25
C ASP A 32 -5.42 25.25 -2.87
N LEU A 33 -4.67 24.31 -3.44
CA LEU A 33 -4.85 22.88 -3.16
C LEU A 33 -4.47 22.60 -1.71
N LYS A 34 -5.31 21.87 -1.00
CA LYS A 34 -5.00 21.45 0.36
C LYS A 34 -3.88 20.43 0.34
N LYS A 35 -2.80 20.72 1.06
CA LYS A 35 -1.68 19.80 1.22
C LYS A 35 -2.08 18.63 2.09
N VAL A 36 -1.78 17.42 1.64
CA VAL A 36 -2.01 16.16 2.33
C VAL A 36 -0.77 15.29 2.20
N THR A 37 -0.32 14.67 3.27
CA THR A 37 0.84 13.77 3.25
C THR A 37 0.39 12.36 3.61
N ILE A 38 0.82 11.38 2.80
CA ILE A 38 0.74 9.97 3.13
C ILE A 38 2.15 9.38 3.22
N VAL A 39 2.44 8.68 4.32
CA VAL A 39 3.70 7.96 4.52
C VAL A 39 3.50 6.47 4.23
N LEU A 40 4.39 5.91 3.41
CA LEU A 40 4.39 4.48 3.05
C LEU A 40 4.90 3.63 4.22
N ASP A 41 4.63 2.34 4.15
CA ASP A 41 5.14 1.34 5.10
C ASP A 41 6.56 0.88 4.76
N TRP A 42 6.93 0.93 3.49
CA TRP A 42 8.21 0.45 2.97
C TRP A 42 8.61 1.22 1.69
N THR A 43 9.64 0.74 0.99
CA THR A 43 9.99 1.24 -0.34
C THR A 43 8.80 1.08 -1.30
N PRO A 44 8.62 2.02 -2.26
CA PRO A 44 7.54 1.93 -3.22
C PRO A 44 7.52 0.58 -3.93
N ASN A 45 6.34 0.00 -4.05
CA ASN A 45 6.07 -1.25 -4.75
C ASN A 45 4.63 -1.26 -5.25
N THR A 46 4.19 -2.37 -5.81
CA THR A 46 2.87 -2.44 -6.43
C THR A 46 1.69 -2.33 -5.44
N ASN A 47 1.88 -2.54 -4.15
CA ASN A 47 0.84 -2.20 -3.17
C ASN A 47 0.45 -0.72 -3.22
N HIS A 48 1.37 0.15 -3.61
CA HIS A 48 1.20 1.60 -3.61
C HIS A 48 0.74 2.18 -4.95
N THR A 49 0.61 1.36 -6.00
CA THR A 49 0.35 1.82 -7.38
C THR A 49 -0.87 2.74 -7.46
N GLY A 50 -1.97 2.42 -6.76
CA GLY A 50 -3.18 3.25 -6.79
C GLY A 50 -2.95 4.69 -6.34
N LEU A 51 -2.06 4.93 -5.38
CA LEU A 51 -1.68 6.27 -4.92
C LEU A 51 -0.93 7.05 -6.01
N TYR A 52 0.04 6.40 -6.67
CA TYR A 52 0.83 6.99 -7.75
C TYR A 52 -0.03 7.27 -8.99
N VAL A 53 -0.97 6.36 -9.31
CA VAL A 53 -1.96 6.55 -10.37
C VAL A 53 -2.87 7.73 -10.03
N ALA A 54 -3.43 7.80 -8.83
CA ALA A 54 -4.29 8.91 -8.41
C ALA A 54 -3.58 10.26 -8.52
N LYS A 55 -2.30 10.32 -8.16
CA LYS A 55 -1.46 11.50 -8.30
C LYS A 55 -1.22 11.85 -9.77
N GLN A 56 -0.74 10.91 -10.59
CA GLN A 56 -0.40 11.15 -12.00
C GLN A 56 -1.62 11.50 -12.85
N LYS A 57 -2.76 10.86 -12.58
CA LYS A 57 -4.03 11.10 -13.30
C LYS A 57 -4.76 12.37 -12.80
N GLY A 58 -4.22 13.03 -11.78
CA GLY A 58 -4.79 14.25 -11.22
C GLY A 58 -6.07 14.02 -10.41
N TYR A 59 -6.36 12.78 -9.95
CA TYR A 59 -7.57 12.50 -9.16
C TYR A 59 -7.56 13.25 -7.84
N PHE A 60 -6.40 13.34 -7.17
CA PHE A 60 -6.25 14.19 -5.97
C PHE A 60 -6.51 15.65 -6.26
N LYS A 61 -5.94 16.19 -7.35
CA LYS A 61 -6.16 17.60 -7.75
C LYS A 61 -7.62 17.90 -8.03
N LYS A 62 -8.35 17.00 -8.67
CA LYS A 62 -9.79 17.11 -8.90
C LYS A 62 -10.60 17.18 -7.60
N GLN A 63 -10.08 16.61 -6.52
CA GLN A 63 -10.65 16.69 -5.18
C GLN A 63 -10.15 17.93 -4.39
N GLY A 64 -9.34 18.80 -5.00
CA GLY A 64 -8.76 19.97 -4.34
C GLY A 64 -7.58 19.64 -3.42
N LEU A 65 -6.91 18.51 -3.63
CA LEU A 65 -5.80 18.03 -2.80
C LEU A 65 -4.47 18.05 -3.57
N ASP A 66 -3.40 18.49 -2.88
CA ASP A 66 -2.00 18.30 -3.29
C ASP A 66 -1.38 17.23 -2.39
N VAL A 67 -1.27 16.01 -2.92
CA VAL A 67 -0.84 14.84 -2.13
C VAL A 67 0.65 14.58 -2.30
N LYS A 68 1.37 14.59 -1.18
CA LYS A 68 2.75 14.17 -1.07
C LYS A 68 2.79 12.72 -0.58
N ILE A 69 3.40 11.83 -1.37
CA ILE A 69 3.69 10.44 -1.00
C ILE A 69 5.14 10.41 -0.54
N VAL A 70 5.39 9.92 0.67
CA VAL A 70 6.73 9.88 1.26
C VAL A 70 7.05 8.50 1.79
N GLN A 71 8.33 8.11 1.72
CA GLN A 71 8.83 6.93 2.43
C GLN A 71 9.12 7.30 3.89
N PRO A 72 9.01 6.36 4.83
CA PRO A 72 9.47 6.61 6.19
C PRO A 72 11.00 6.79 6.15
N SER A 73 11.48 7.91 6.68
CA SER A 73 12.92 8.17 6.79
C SER A 73 13.52 7.50 8.02
N ASP A 74 12.81 7.62 9.13
CA ASP A 74 13.14 7.01 10.42
C ASP A 74 11.85 6.80 11.21
N GLY A 75 11.64 5.59 11.68
CA GLY A 75 10.51 5.25 12.51
C GLY A 75 9.32 4.61 11.78
N ASP A 76 8.40 4.12 12.58
CA ASP A 76 7.16 3.50 12.14
C ASP A 76 6.17 4.54 11.61
N ALA A 77 5.54 4.23 10.48
CA ALA A 77 4.51 5.07 9.87
C ALA A 77 3.40 5.46 10.86
N SER A 78 3.04 4.57 11.80
CA SER A 78 2.02 4.82 12.81
C SER A 78 2.38 5.99 13.72
N SER A 79 3.63 6.09 14.16
CA SER A 79 4.13 7.18 14.99
C SER A 79 4.16 8.52 14.23
N ILE A 80 4.51 8.50 12.94
CA ILE A 80 4.53 9.68 12.08
C ILE A 80 3.10 10.23 11.90
N VAL A 81 2.13 9.34 11.62
CA VAL A 81 0.71 9.72 11.49
C VAL A 81 0.14 10.19 12.81
N ALA A 82 0.39 9.46 13.90
CA ALA A 82 -0.10 9.81 15.24
C ALA A 82 0.36 11.19 15.72
N SER A 83 1.59 11.58 15.36
CA SER A 83 2.14 12.89 15.70
C SER A 83 1.61 14.05 14.83
N GLY A 84 0.82 13.76 13.80
CA GLY A 84 0.32 14.75 12.84
C GLY A 84 1.35 15.24 11.82
N LYS A 85 2.53 14.59 11.73
CA LYS A 85 3.53 14.87 10.67
C LYS A 85 3.11 14.35 9.30
N ALA A 86 2.22 13.37 9.27
CA ALA A 86 1.49 12.92 8.09
C ALA A 86 0.00 12.78 8.42
N ASP A 87 -0.85 12.97 7.43
CA ASP A 87 -2.31 12.84 7.53
C ASP A 87 -2.75 11.39 7.47
N PHE A 88 -2.08 10.64 6.61
CA PHE A 88 -2.31 9.22 6.36
C PHE A 88 -1.01 8.44 6.39
N GLY A 89 -1.12 7.13 6.58
CA GLY A 89 0.01 6.22 6.48
C GLY A 89 -0.43 4.84 6.06
N ILE A 90 0.52 4.05 5.60
CA ILE A 90 0.32 2.63 5.33
C ILE A 90 0.89 1.82 6.48
N SER A 91 0.18 0.77 6.87
CA SER A 91 0.58 -0.18 7.89
C SER A 91 -0.07 -1.54 7.62
N ALA A 92 -0.01 -2.45 8.58
CA ALA A 92 -0.65 -3.76 8.52
C ALA A 92 -1.42 -4.04 9.81
N GLN A 93 -2.48 -4.84 9.72
CA GLN A 93 -3.35 -5.13 10.86
C GLN A 93 -2.58 -5.78 12.01
N ASP A 94 -1.65 -6.68 11.74
CA ASP A 94 -0.79 -7.33 12.73
C ASP A 94 0.17 -6.33 13.40
N THR A 95 0.78 -5.43 12.63
CA THR A 95 1.66 -4.36 13.14
C THR A 95 0.91 -3.43 14.09
N LEU A 96 -0.36 -3.13 13.80
CA LEU A 96 -1.20 -2.25 14.61
C LEU A 96 -1.75 -2.91 15.89
N ALA A 97 -1.64 -4.23 16.03
CA ALA A 97 -2.19 -4.98 17.16
C ALA A 97 -1.69 -4.48 18.52
N ALA A 98 -0.37 -4.26 18.65
CA ALA A 98 0.22 -3.77 19.90
C ALA A 98 -0.30 -2.37 20.29
N ASN A 99 -0.55 -1.52 19.28
CA ASN A 99 -1.13 -0.20 19.49
C ASN A 99 -2.57 -0.32 20.04
N TYR A 100 -3.44 -1.09 19.39
CA TYR A 100 -4.84 -1.20 19.79
C TYR A 100 -5.03 -2.01 21.09
N ALA A 101 -4.07 -2.84 21.46
CA ALA A 101 -4.01 -3.51 22.76
C ALA A 101 -3.44 -2.62 23.90
N SER A 102 -2.98 -1.42 23.58
CA SER A 102 -2.43 -0.48 24.57
C SER A 102 -3.54 0.18 25.39
N LYS A 103 -3.26 0.47 26.68
CA LYS A 103 -4.14 1.33 27.50
C LYS A 103 -4.19 2.79 27.01
N LYS A 104 -3.17 3.22 26.25
CA LYS A 104 -3.06 4.55 25.65
C LYS A 104 -2.68 4.37 24.18
N PRO A 105 -3.61 3.99 23.30
CA PRO A 105 -3.31 3.79 21.90
C PRO A 105 -2.96 5.13 21.22
N LEU A 106 -2.11 5.05 20.22
CA LEU A 106 -1.84 6.17 19.32
C LEU A 106 -3.15 6.61 18.63
N PRO A 107 -3.33 7.92 18.39
CA PRO A 107 -4.57 8.45 17.81
C PRO A 107 -4.63 8.22 16.29
N ILE A 108 -4.73 6.98 15.89
CA ILE A 108 -4.83 6.55 14.49
C ILE A 108 -5.98 5.56 14.31
N THR A 109 -6.61 5.60 13.14
CA THR A 109 -7.70 4.69 12.75
C THR A 109 -7.48 4.24 11.32
N VAL A 110 -7.63 2.94 11.05
CA VAL A 110 -7.60 2.38 9.70
C VAL A 110 -8.88 2.78 8.96
N VAL A 111 -8.71 3.24 7.72
CA VAL A 111 -9.81 3.81 6.91
C VAL A 111 -10.01 3.10 5.58
N ALA A 112 -9.08 2.23 5.17
CA ALA A 112 -9.21 1.38 3.97
C ALA A 112 -8.25 0.20 3.99
N ALA A 113 -8.67 -0.94 3.45
CA ALA A 113 -7.80 -2.05 3.08
C ALA A 113 -7.24 -1.83 1.67
N ILE A 114 -5.92 -1.98 1.48
CA ILE A 114 -5.32 -1.88 0.16
C ILE A 114 -5.57 -3.16 -0.65
N LEU A 115 -5.35 -4.30 -0.03
CA LEU A 115 -5.67 -5.61 -0.58
C LEU A 115 -6.80 -6.25 0.21
N GLN A 116 -7.65 -6.99 -0.47
CA GLN A 116 -8.77 -7.66 0.18
C GLN A 116 -8.37 -8.93 0.92
N HIS A 117 -7.29 -9.60 0.51
CA HIS A 117 -6.81 -10.82 1.16
C HIS A 117 -5.34 -10.70 1.53
N ASN A 118 -4.96 -11.42 2.59
CA ASN A 118 -3.56 -11.60 2.95
C ASN A 118 -2.85 -12.45 1.90
N THR A 119 -1.89 -11.86 1.22
CA THR A 119 -1.10 -12.54 0.18
C THR A 119 0.23 -13.06 0.70
N SER A 120 0.44 -13.04 2.02
CA SER A 120 1.66 -13.55 2.63
C SER A 120 1.63 -15.06 2.82
N GLY A 121 2.83 -15.63 2.84
CA GLY A 121 3.03 -17.05 3.01
C GLY A 121 4.50 -17.41 3.11
N ILE A 122 4.79 -18.67 3.11
CA ILE A 122 6.15 -19.20 3.15
C ILE A 122 6.59 -19.60 1.75
N MET A 123 7.72 -19.08 1.34
CA MET A 123 8.42 -19.44 0.11
C MET A 123 9.66 -20.26 0.43
N SER A 124 9.88 -21.34 -0.30
CA SER A 124 11.03 -22.23 -0.18
C SER A 124 11.52 -22.70 -1.55
N ARG A 125 12.70 -23.27 -1.62
CA ARG A 125 13.18 -23.88 -2.88
C ARG A 125 12.30 -25.09 -3.24
N LYS A 126 11.95 -25.16 -4.52
CA LYS A 126 11.19 -26.31 -5.04
C LYS A 126 11.97 -27.60 -4.87
N GLY A 127 11.30 -28.61 -4.33
CA GLY A 127 11.87 -29.96 -4.14
C GLY A 127 12.65 -30.15 -2.83
N ASP A 128 12.76 -29.12 -1.98
CA ASP A 128 13.41 -29.25 -0.65
C ASP A 128 12.50 -29.85 0.43
N GLY A 129 11.31 -30.31 0.03
CA GLY A 129 10.36 -30.98 0.93
C GLY A 129 9.51 -30.03 1.78
N ILE A 130 9.48 -28.74 1.42
CA ILE A 130 8.69 -27.72 2.12
C ILE A 130 7.48 -27.33 1.25
N SER A 131 6.62 -28.30 0.95
CA SER A 131 5.36 -28.04 0.23
C SER A 131 4.18 -27.77 1.15
N SER A 132 4.36 -27.96 2.45
CA SER A 132 3.39 -27.67 3.52
C SER A 132 4.12 -27.25 4.79
N PRO A 133 3.41 -26.70 5.82
CA PRO A 133 4.04 -26.26 7.07
C PRO A 133 4.85 -27.33 7.79
N LYS A 134 4.43 -28.58 7.77
CA LYS A 134 5.17 -29.71 8.37
C LYS A 134 6.57 -29.86 7.76
N GLY A 135 6.73 -29.54 6.48
CA GLY A 135 8.02 -29.59 5.79
C GLY A 135 9.08 -28.64 6.36
N LEU A 136 8.71 -27.72 7.24
CA LEU A 136 9.63 -26.83 7.95
C LEU A 136 10.42 -27.53 9.07
N GLU A 137 10.06 -28.73 9.49
CA GLU A 137 10.82 -29.47 10.51
C GLU A 137 12.29 -29.65 10.12
N GLY A 138 13.18 -29.23 11.02
CA GLY A 138 14.64 -29.32 10.85
C GLY A 138 15.24 -28.33 9.86
N LYS A 139 14.41 -27.51 9.21
CA LYS A 139 14.84 -26.49 8.24
C LYS A 139 15.24 -25.19 8.90
N THR A 140 15.97 -24.35 8.16
CA THR A 140 16.31 -22.97 8.54
C THR A 140 15.27 -22.01 7.98
N TYR A 141 14.73 -21.19 8.87
CA TYR A 141 13.73 -20.15 8.53
C TYR A 141 14.27 -18.77 8.89
N ALA A 142 14.23 -17.84 7.93
CA ALA A 142 14.61 -16.44 8.15
C ALA A 142 13.46 -15.69 8.82
N THR A 143 13.63 -15.28 10.08
CA THR A 143 12.61 -14.66 10.94
C THR A 143 12.89 -13.19 11.21
N TRP A 144 11.85 -12.37 11.25
CA TRP A 144 11.90 -10.99 11.80
C TRP A 144 11.82 -10.96 13.33
N ASP A 145 11.77 -12.12 13.97
CA ASP A 145 11.70 -12.28 15.44
C ASP A 145 10.41 -11.74 16.07
N SER A 146 9.37 -11.53 15.28
CA SER A 146 8.06 -11.09 15.76
C SER A 146 7.33 -12.19 16.52
N PRO A 147 6.77 -11.91 17.73
CA PRO A 147 5.97 -12.89 18.46
C PRO A 147 4.74 -13.38 17.66
N ILE A 148 4.11 -12.51 16.87
CA ILE A 148 2.96 -12.86 16.04
C ILE A 148 3.38 -13.80 14.92
N GLU A 149 4.45 -13.48 14.19
CA GLU A 149 5.05 -14.32 13.15
C GLU A 149 5.31 -15.74 13.67
N LYS A 150 6.03 -15.83 14.80
CA LYS A 150 6.39 -17.12 15.43
C LYS A 150 5.15 -17.92 15.82
N ALA A 151 4.14 -17.27 16.38
CA ALA A 151 2.89 -17.90 16.78
C ALA A 151 2.08 -18.38 15.57
N MET A 152 2.05 -17.64 14.47
CA MET A 152 1.40 -18.05 13.23
C MET A 152 2.10 -19.28 12.64
N ILE A 153 3.42 -19.27 12.52
CA ILE A 153 4.19 -20.41 12.00
C ILE A 153 3.99 -21.64 12.88
N LYS A 154 4.07 -21.47 14.20
CA LYS A 154 3.79 -22.53 15.16
C LYS A 154 2.41 -23.13 14.94
N ASN A 155 1.38 -22.28 14.84
CA ASN A 155 0.00 -22.72 14.65
C ASN A 155 -0.16 -23.56 13.38
N VAL A 156 0.34 -23.07 12.22
CA VAL A 156 0.18 -23.80 10.96
C VAL A 156 1.00 -25.07 10.91
N MET A 157 2.20 -25.12 11.52
CA MET A 157 3.01 -26.32 11.63
C MET A 157 2.32 -27.40 12.49
N GLU A 158 1.82 -27.02 13.67
CA GLU A 158 1.15 -27.96 14.58
C GLU A 158 -0.17 -28.47 13.98
N GLN A 159 -0.93 -27.62 13.28
CA GLN A 159 -2.14 -28.04 12.55
C GLN A 159 -1.85 -29.03 11.42
N ASP A 160 -0.70 -28.94 10.76
CA ASP A 160 -0.24 -29.85 9.73
C ASP A 160 0.48 -31.09 10.30
N GLY A 161 0.49 -31.25 11.64
CA GLY A 161 1.15 -32.38 12.34
C GLY A 161 2.67 -32.29 12.36
N GLY A 162 3.21 -31.06 12.25
CA GLY A 162 4.64 -30.77 12.35
C GLY A 162 5.07 -30.38 13.77
N ASP A 163 6.35 -30.56 14.07
CA ASP A 163 6.97 -30.18 15.33
C ASP A 163 7.73 -28.86 15.21
N TYR A 164 7.10 -27.78 15.68
CA TYR A 164 7.67 -26.44 15.65
C TYR A 164 9.02 -26.33 16.38
N SER A 165 9.26 -27.14 17.42
CA SER A 165 10.53 -27.11 18.19
C SER A 165 11.76 -27.48 17.34
N LYS A 166 11.56 -28.16 16.22
CA LYS A 166 12.62 -28.55 15.28
C LYS A 166 12.96 -27.45 14.26
N LEU A 167 12.15 -26.38 14.14
CA LEU A 167 12.42 -25.27 13.24
C LEU A 167 13.63 -24.46 13.72
N LYS A 168 14.61 -24.24 12.85
CA LYS A 168 15.79 -23.44 13.15
C LYS A 168 15.59 -22.02 12.66
N MET A 169 15.50 -21.07 13.56
CA MET A 169 15.33 -19.66 13.22
C MET A 169 16.67 -18.95 13.07
N ILE A 170 16.81 -18.17 12.00
CA ILE A 170 17.95 -17.29 11.73
C ILE A 170 17.43 -15.87 11.48
N PRO A 171 18.19 -14.81 11.84
CA PRO A 171 17.77 -13.43 11.58
C PRO A 171 17.52 -13.17 10.11
N ASN A 172 16.42 -12.51 9.77
CA ASN A 172 16.10 -12.13 8.40
C ASN A 172 16.80 -10.80 8.02
N ASN A 173 17.95 -10.90 7.37
CA ASN A 173 18.67 -9.79 6.75
C ASN A 173 18.62 -9.86 5.22
N ILE A 174 17.64 -10.59 4.67
CA ILE A 174 17.52 -10.91 3.26
C ILE A 174 16.82 -9.76 2.54
N VAL A 175 17.43 -9.28 1.46
CA VAL A 175 16.89 -8.21 0.60
C VAL A 175 16.33 -8.77 -0.70
N ASP A 176 16.91 -9.86 -1.21
CA ASP A 176 16.49 -10.58 -2.42
C ASP A 176 16.18 -12.03 -2.04
N GLU A 177 14.93 -12.29 -1.75
CA GLU A 177 14.47 -13.59 -1.22
C GLU A 177 14.72 -14.75 -2.21
N PRO A 178 14.42 -14.61 -3.52
CA PRO A 178 14.71 -15.67 -4.49
C PRO A 178 16.20 -16.04 -4.57
N LYS A 179 17.04 -15.01 -4.58
CA LYS A 179 18.49 -15.20 -4.60
C LYS A 179 18.99 -15.88 -3.33
N ALA A 180 18.52 -15.44 -2.16
CA ALA A 180 18.88 -16.03 -0.87
C ALA A 180 18.49 -17.50 -0.76
N LEU A 181 17.30 -17.87 -1.26
CA LEU A 181 16.87 -19.28 -1.35
C LEU A 181 17.79 -20.07 -2.29
N LYS A 182 18.09 -19.53 -3.48
CA LYS A 182 18.98 -20.18 -4.45
C LYS A 182 20.39 -20.41 -3.87
N GLU A 183 20.90 -19.46 -3.11
CA GLU A 183 22.21 -19.53 -2.45
C GLU A 183 22.20 -20.29 -1.13
N LYS A 184 21.05 -20.84 -0.73
CA LYS A 184 20.85 -21.61 0.51
C LYS A 184 21.17 -20.82 1.79
N GLN A 185 20.94 -19.49 1.78
CA GLN A 185 21.09 -18.67 2.98
C GLN A 185 20.00 -19.00 4.03
N ALA A 186 18.81 -19.39 3.55
CA ALA A 186 17.71 -19.96 4.33
C ALA A 186 17.03 -21.07 3.51
N ASP A 187 16.28 -21.95 4.17
CA ASP A 187 15.45 -22.95 3.50
C ASP A 187 14.06 -22.42 3.22
N ALA A 188 13.56 -21.52 4.09
CA ALA A 188 12.25 -20.93 3.98
C ALA A 188 12.26 -19.47 4.45
N ILE A 189 11.41 -18.64 3.82
CA ILE A 189 11.29 -17.20 4.08
C ILE A 189 9.82 -16.82 3.98
N TRP A 190 9.34 -15.96 4.90
CA TRP A 190 8.04 -15.31 4.76
C TRP A 190 8.12 -14.21 3.71
N VAL A 191 7.25 -14.28 2.72
CA VAL A 191 7.15 -13.25 1.67
C VAL A 191 5.69 -12.92 1.36
N PHE A 192 5.47 -11.75 0.76
CA PHE A 192 4.20 -11.41 0.13
C PHE A 192 4.27 -11.81 -1.35
N TYR A 193 3.39 -12.70 -1.79
CA TYR A 193 3.46 -13.31 -3.12
C TYR A 193 3.48 -12.28 -4.25
N GLY A 194 2.69 -11.20 -4.11
CA GLY A 194 2.61 -10.13 -5.10
C GLY A 194 3.95 -9.45 -5.41
N TRP A 195 4.96 -9.59 -4.54
CA TRP A 195 6.30 -9.06 -4.75
C TRP A 195 7.36 -10.17 -4.74
N GLY A 196 7.62 -10.81 -3.62
CA GLY A 196 8.65 -11.84 -3.50
C GLY A 196 8.37 -13.09 -4.34
N GLY A 197 7.10 -13.56 -4.37
CA GLY A 197 6.72 -14.70 -5.21
C GLY A 197 6.82 -14.40 -6.70
N ILE A 198 6.39 -13.21 -7.13
CA ILE A 198 6.55 -12.76 -8.52
C ILE A 198 8.02 -12.54 -8.87
N SER A 199 8.82 -12.01 -7.94
CA SER A 199 10.27 -11.87 -8.12
C SER A 199 10.94 -13.23 -8.38
N ALA A 200 10.51 -14.29 -7.68
CA ALA A 200 11.02 -15.63 -7.93
C ALA A 200 10.68 -16.12 -9.35
N GLN A 201 9.48 -15.82 -9.85
CA GLN A 201 9.09 -16.15 -11.23
C GLN A 201 9.95 -15.39 -12.25
N GLU A 202 10.11 -14.08 -12.09
CA GLU A 202 10.91 -13.24 -13.01
C GLU A 202 12.40 -13.64 -13.01
N GLN A 203 12.94 -14.01 -11.85
CA GLN A 203 14.30 -14.51 -11.73
C GLN A 203 14.44 -15.99 -12.15
N LYS A 204 13.34 -16.66 -12.52
CA LYS A 204 13.30 -18.08 -12.89
C LYS A 204 13.86 -18.98 -11.79
N VAL A 205 13.64 -18.64 -10.54
CA VAL A 205 13.99 -19.46 -9.38
C VAL A 205 12.79 -20.36 -9.05
N PRO A 206 12.90 -21.70 -9.20
CA PRO A 206 11.81 -22.61 -8.86
C PRO A 206 11.56 -22.61 -7.36
N VAL A 207 10.33 -22.31 -6.95
CA VAL A 207 9.92 -22.26 -5.54
C VAL A 207 8.64 -23.05 -5.30
N ASP A 208 8.48 -23.53 -4.09
CA ASP A 208 7.21 -23.94 -3.50
C ASP A 208 6.72 -22.78 -2.64
N TYR A 209 5.39 -22.60 -2.57
CA TYR A 209 4.76 -21.52 -1.83
C TYR A 209 3.43 -21.99 -1.25
N PHE A 210 3.16 -21.65 0.01
CA PHE A 210 1.85 -21.82 0.61
C PHE A 210 1.40 -20.54 1.33
N TYR A 211 0.13 -20.15 1.14
CA TYR A 211 -0.45 -18.97 1.75
C TYR A 211 -0.94 -19.25 3.16
N PHE A 212 -0.73 -18.34 4.10
CA PHE A 212 -1.27 -18.47 5.45
C PHE A 212 -2.80 -18.48 5.47
N LYS A 213 -3.45 -17.66 4.65
CA LYS A 213 -4.92 -17.60 4.55
C LYS A 213 -5.57 -18.92 4.12
N ASP A 214 -4.86 -19.75 3.35
CA ASP A 214 -5.38 -21.02 2.86
C ASP A 214 -5.23 -22.13 3.93
N LEU A 215 -4.33 -21.94 4.89
CA LEU A 215 -4.09 -22.86 6.00
C LEU A 215 -5.01 -22.57 7.19
N ASN A 216 -5.27 -21.32 7.47
CA ASN A 216 -6.15 -20.88 8.56
C ASN A 216 -6.82 -19.55 8.16
N SER A 217 -8.13 -19.56 8.02
CA SER A 217 -8.90 -18.39 7.61
C SER A 217 -8.72 -17.16 8.53
N THR A 218 -8.34 -17.39 9.80
CA THR A 218 -8.01 -16.31 10.74
C THR A 218 -6.79 -15.52 10.28
N PHE A 219 -5.92 -16.12 9.48
CA PHE A 219 -4.70 -15.48 8.94
C PHE A 219 -4.95 -14.74 7.63
N ASP A 220 -6.22 -14.65 7.19
CA ASP A 220 -6.64 -13.75 6.11
C ASP A 220 -6.90 -12.32 6.63
N TYR A 221 -6.01 -11.81 7.48
CA TYR A 221 -6.08 -10.46 8.00
C TYR A 221 -5.65 -9.40 6.97
N TYR A 222 -6.02 -8.14 7.21
CA TYR A 222 -5.76 -7.07 6.25
C TYR A 222 -4.32 -6.56 6.29
N THR A 223 -3.62 -6.71 5.18
CA THR A 223 -2.25 -6.23 4.97
C THR A 223 -1.97 -6.01 3.47
N PRO A 224 -1.59 -4.78 3.03
CA PRO A 224 -1.50 -3.56 3.82
C PRO A 224 -2.84 -2.82 3.96
N VAL A 225 -2.89 -1.85 4.90
CA VAL A 225 -4.03 -0.97 5.16
C VAL A 225 -3.62 0.50 5.16
N ILE A 226 -4.57 1.40 4.86
CA ILE A 226 -4.39 2.85 5.03
C ILE A 226 -4.97 3.25 6.38
N MET A 227 -4.15 3.90 7.20
CA MET A 227 -4.56 4.54 8.45
C MET A 227 -4.54 6.05 8.32
N ALA A 228 -5.34 6.73 9.14
CA ALA A 228 -5.43 8.18 9.20
C ALA A 228 -5.25 8.69 10.63
N ASN A 229 -4.78 9.93 10.75
CA ASN A 229 -4.71 10.64 12.02
C ASN A 229 -6.13 10.94 12.55
N ASN A 230 -6.40 10.65 13.81
CA ASN A 230 -7.73 10.83 14.40
C ASN A 230 -8.16 12.29 14.51
N ASP A 231 -7.21 13.22 14.66
CA ASP A 231 -7.50 14.64 14.66
C ASP A 231 -7.98 15.11 13.27
N LEU A 232 -7.33 14.64 12.19
CA LEU A 232 -7.82 14.86 10.83
C LEU A 232 -9.24 14.33 10.65
N LEU A 233 -9.48 13.08 11.05
CA LEU A 233 -10.80 12.45 10.93
C LEU A 233 -11.90 13.19 11.69
N LYS A 234 -11.57 13.80 12.82
CA LYS A 234 -12.49 14.56 13.66
C LYS A 234 -12.69 15.99 13.16
N LYS A 235 -11.60 16.69 12.83
CA LYS A 235 -11.61 18.14 12.53
C LYS A 235 -11.92 18.43 11.06
N ASP A 236 -11.55 17.52 10.16
CA ASP A 236 -11.73 17.68 8.72
C ASP A 236 -12.03 16.36 8.00
N PRO A 237 -13.18 15.74 8.30
CA PRO A 237 -13.61 14.49 7.68
C PRO A 237 -13.75 14.57 6.16
N ASP A 238 -14.01 15.76 5.61
CA ASP A 238 -14.15 15.96 4.17
C ASP A 238 -12.83 15.73 3.43
N THR A 239 -11.70 16.13 4.02
CA THR A 239 -10.39 15.82 3.46
C THR A 239 -10.15 14.31 3.41
N ALA A 240 -10.53 13.57 4.46
CA ALA A 240 -10.42 12.11 4.45
C ALA A 240 -11.27 11.47 3.35
N LYS A 241 -12.54 11.89 3.19
CA LYS A 241 -13.41 11.41 2.12
C LYS A 241 -12.85 11.71 0.72
N LYS A 242 -12.40 12.94 0.50
CA LYS A 242 -11.81 13.38 -0.78
C LYS A 242 -10.53 12.59 -1.10
N PHE A 243 -9.67 12.36 -0.11
CA PHE A 243 -8.46 11.57 -0.26
C PHE A 243 -8.79 10.13 -0.64
N LEU A 244 -9.68 9.46 0.10
CA LEU A 244 -10.07 8.07 -0.16
C LEU A 244 -10.79 7.92 -1.49
N LYS A 245 -11.65 8.89 -1.88
CA LYS A 245 -12.29 8.90 -3.21
C LYS A 245 -11.28 8.90 -4.33
N ALA A 246 -10.29 9.80 -4.29
CA ALA A 246 -9.26 9.88 -5.30
C ALA A 246 -8.36 8.63 -5.30
N THR A 247 -8.06 8.10 -4.12
CA THR A 247 -7.27 6.87 -3.93
C THR A 247 -8.00 5.66 -4.52
N SER A 248 -9.29 5.49 -4.23
CA SER A 248 -10.13 4.43 -4.82
C SER A 248 -10.10 4.49 -6.35
N GLN A 249 -10.29 5.67 -6.95
CA GLN A 249 -10.18 5.86 -8.40
C GLN A 249 -8.82 5.41 -8.96
N GLY A 250 -7.74 5.62 -8.19
CA GLY A 250 -6.40 5.17 -8.56
C GLY A 250 -6.27 3.64 -8.55
N TYR A 251 -6.82 2.97 -7.55
CA TYR A 251 -6.83 1.51 -7.48
C TYR A 251 -7.79 0.90 -8.50
N ASP A 252 -8.98 1.45 -8.69
CA ASP A 252 -9.93 1.01 -9.74
C ASP A 252 -9.29 1.11 -11.12
N TYR A 253 -8.62 2.23 -11.42
CA TYR A 253 -7.85 2.36 -12.66
C TYR A 253 -6.76 1.29 -12.78
N SER A 254 -6.08 0.95 -11.68
CA SER A 254 -5.02 -0.06 -11.67
C SER A 254 -5.56 -1.48 -11.86
N VAL A 255 -6.81 -1.74 -11.46
CA VAL A 255 -7.54 -2.99 -11.76
C VAL A 255 -7.85 -3.09 -13.26
N ASP A 256 -8.41 -2.03 -13.83
CA ASP A 256 -8.88 -2.02 -15.21
C ASP A 256 -7.73 -1.90 -16.23
N HIS A 257 -6.62 -1.25 -15.84
CA HIS A 257 -5.48 -0.92 -16.71
C HIS A 257 -4.13 -1.28 -16.08
N PRO A 258 -3.87 -2.56 -15.71
CA PRO A 258 -2.70 -2.95 -14.93
C PRO A 258 -1.38 -2.57 -15.60
N LYS A 259 -1.26 -2.72 -16.93
CA LYS A 259 -0.02 -2.32 -17.64
C LYS A 259 0.22 -0.82 -17.55
N SER A 260 -0.77 0.00 -17.83
CA SER A 260 -0.64 1.46 -17.73
C SER A 260 -0.36 1.92 -16.30
N ALA A 261 -0.92 1.23 -15.30
CA ALA A 261 -0.66 1.50 -13.88
C ALA A 261 0.80 1.17 -13.51
N ALA A 262 1.34 0.06 -14.00
CA ALA A 262 2.75 -0.30 -13.87
C ALA A 262 3.67 0.76 -14.50
N ASP A 263 3.39 1.20 -15.74
CA ASP A 263 4.15 2.24 -16.42
C ASP A 263 4.15 3.57 -15.63
N ILE A 264 3.02 3.92 -15.00
CA ILE A 264 2.90 5.10 -14.14
C ILE A 264 3.78 4.94 -12.89
N LEU A 265 3.75 3.78 -12.22
CA LEU A 265 4.56 3.54 -11.03
C LEU A 265 6.05 3.63 -11.36
N VAL A 266 6.52 2.94 -12.41
CA VAL A 266 7.93 2.98 -12.84
C VAL A 266 8.37 4.40 -13.21
N LYS A 267 7.51 5.18 -13.91
CA LYS A 267 7.81 6.57 -14.24
C LYS A 267 7.98 7.46 -13.01
N GLN A 268 7.22 7.22 -11.95
CA GLN A 268 7.27 8.01 -10.71
C GLN A 268 8.39 7.54 -9.77
N VAL A 269 8.83 6.29 -9.91
CA VAL A 269 9.83 5.62 -9.06
C VAL A 269 10.80 4.87 -9.98
N PRO A 270 11.72 5.60 -10.66
CA PRO A 270 12.56 5.03 -11.72
C PRO A 270 13.58 3.97 -11.26
N GLU A 271 13.84 3.88 -9.96
CA GLU A 271 14.73 2.87 -9.36
C GLU A 271 14.11 1.47 -9.32
N LEU A 272 12.80 1.32 -9.57
CA LEU A 272 12.13 0.03 -9.56
C LEU A 272 12.48 -0.78 -10.82
N ASN A 273 12.66 -2.09 -10.65
CA ASN A 273 12.79 -3.02 -11.78
C ASN A 273 11.46 -3.08 -12.55
N LYS A 274 11.49 -2.65 -13.80
CA LYS A 274 10.30 -2.52 -14.65
C LYS A 274 9.60 -3.87 -14.86
N ASP A 275 10.35 -4.92 -15.17
CA ASP A 275 9.79 -6.24 -15.50
C ASP A 275 9.09 -6.83 -14.27
N LEU A 276 9.72 -6.71 -13.09
CA LEU A 276 9.09 -7.10 -11.82
C LEU A 276 7.81 -6.29 -11.55
N VAL A 277 7.84 -4.97 -11.76
CA VAL A 277 6.65 -4.12 -11.55
C VAL A 277 5.52 -4.50 -12.49
N GLU A 278 5.79 -4.74 -13.78
CA GLU A 278 4.76 -5.13 -14.75
C GLU A 278 4.15 -6.50 -14.39
N ALA A 279 4.96 -7.49 -14.06
CA ALA A 279 4.51 -8.82 -13.66
C ALA A 279 3.72 -8.78 -12.34
N SER A 280 4.25 -8.09 -11.34
CA SER A 280 3.59 -7.90 -10.05
C SER A 280 2.27 -7.15 -10.19
N GLN A 281 2.23 -6.06 -10.96
CA GLN A 281 1.01 -5.28 -11.17
C GLN A 281 -0.09 -6.09 -11.84
N LYS A 282 0.25 -6.89 -12.84
CA LYS A 282 -0.70 -7.80 -13.51
C LYS A 282 -1.35 -8.79 -12.54
N TRP A 283 -0.57 -9.28 -11.58
CA TRP A 283 -1.07 -10.22 -10.56
C TRP A 283 -1.86 -9.50 -9.48
N ILE A 284 -1.29 -8.43 -8.88
CA ILE A 284 -1.84 -7.77 -7.69
C ILE A 284 -3.11 -6.98 -7.99
N SER A 285 -3.29 -6.52 -9.22
CA SER A 285 -4.52 -5.81 -9.64
C SER A 285 -5.78 -6.59 -9.31
N LYS A 286 -5.72 -7.92 -9.38
CA LYS A 286 -6.84 -8.81 -9.02
C LYS A 286 -7.08 -8.90 -7.51
N GLN A 287 -6.09 -8.50 -6.69
CA GLN A 287 -6.16 -8.59 -5.22
C GLN A 287 -6.67 -7.29 -4.57
N TYR A 288 -6.66 -6.16 -5.28
CA TYR A 288 -7.09 -4.88 -4.71
C TYR A 288 -8.56 -4.87 -4.30
N LYS A 289 -9.41 -5.52 -5.08
CA LYS A 289 -10.85 -5.63 -4.80
C LYS A 289 -11.28 -7.08 -4.56
N ALA A 290 -10.61 -8.04 -5.20
CA ALA A 290 -10.97 -9.45 -5.21
C ALA A 290 -12.47 -9.63 -5.51
N GLU A 291 -13.25 -10.18 -4.57
CA GLU A 291 -14.70 -10.37 -4.68
C GLU A 291 -15.53 -9.12 -4.34
N GLN A 292 -14.88 -8.05 -3.81
CA GLN A 292 -15.61 -6.87 -3.35
C GLN A 292 -16.02 -5.96 -4.50
N SER A 293 -17.20 -5.37 -4.39
CA SER A 293 -17.71 -4.38 -5.36
C SER A 293 -16.92 -3.06 -5.33
N ARG A 294 -16.40 -2.67 -4.16
CA ARG A 294 -15.65 -1.44 -3.94
C ARG A 294 -14.27 -1.70 -3.33
N TRP A 295 -13.30 -0.90 -3.74
CA TRP A 295 -11.98 -0.91 -3.12
C TRP A 295 -12.04 -0.35 -1.70
N GLY A 296 -11.18 -0.88 -0.82
CA GLY A 296 -10.94 -0.34 0.52
C GLY A 296 -11.81 -0.92 1.62
N TYR A 297 -12.83 -1.72 1.28
CA TYR A 297 -13.75 -2.30 2.26
C TYR A 297 -13.03 -3.16 3.30
N ILE A 298 -13.49 -3.07 4.55
CA ILE A 298 -12.99 -3.87 5.67
C ILE A 298 -14.16 -4.65 6.27
N ASP A 299 -14.12 -5.98 6.16
CA ASP A 299 -15.08 -6.86 6.79
C ASP A 299 -14.85 -6.91 8.30
N PRO A 300 -15.85 -6.52 9.13
CA PRO A 300 -15.69 -6.52 10.59
C PRO A 300 -15.45 -7.91 11.18
N GLN A 301 -15.99 -8.96 10.59
CA GLN A 301 -15.83 -10.31 11.14
C GLN A 301 -14.39 -10.79 10.93
N ARG A 302 -13.83 -10.59 9.73
CA ARG A 302 -12.44 -10.91 9.41
C ARG A 302 -11.47 -10.08 10.24
N TRP A 303 -11.72 -8.77 10.37
CA TRP A 303 -10.92 -7.89 11.23
C TRP A 303 -10.87 -8.39 12.67
N ASN A 304 -12.05 -8.69 13.25
CA ASN A 304 -12.17 -9.12 14.63
C ASN A 304 -11.57 -10.51 14.86
N ALA A 305 -11.71 -11.44 13.89
CA ALA A 305 -11.23 -12.81 14.02
C ALA A 305 -9.72 -12.86 14.31
N PHE A 306 -8.92 -12.07 13.59
CA PHE A 306 -7.48 -12.01 13.80
C PHE A 306 -7.12 -11.45 15.19
N TYR A 307 -7.73 -10.35 15.60
CA TYR A 307 -7.45 -9.75 16.91
C TYR A 307 -7.94 -10.61 18.08
N ASN A 308 -9.06 -11.32 17.92
CA ASN A 308 -9.51 -12.30 18.91
C ASN A 308 -8.49 -13.43 19.04
N TRP A 309 -7.99 -13.96 17.92
CA TRP A 309 -6.94 -14.99 17.92
C TRP A 309 -5.66 -14.52 18.63
N LEU A 310 -5.23 -13.26 18.42
CA LEU A 310 -4.08 -12.71 19.14
C LEU A 310 -4.33 -12.65 20.66
N GLY A 311 -5.52 -12.26 21.08
CA GLY A 311 -5.92 -12.21 22.49
C GLY A 311 -5.95 -13.59 23.13
N ASP A 312 -6.58 -14.56 22.47
CA ASP A 312 -6.73 -15.93 22.94
C ASP A 312 -5.36 -16.65 23.07
N ASN A 313 -4.42 -16.32 22.20
CA ASN A 313 -3.05 -16.82 22.23
C ASN A 313 -2.09 -15.95 23.07
N LYS A 314 -2.58 -14.94 23.80
CA LYS A 314 -1.81 -14.06 24.70
C LYS A 314 -0.66 -13.33 23.98
N LEU A 315 -0.82 -13.04 22.69
CA LEU A 315 0.17 -12.34 21.87
C LEU A 315 0.08 -10.81 22.01
N VAL A 316 -0.95 -10.32 22.67
CA VAL A 316 -1.16 -8.90 22.97
C VAL A 316 -1.42 -8.70 24.47
N LYS A 317 -1.00 -7.53 24.99
CA LYS A 317 -1.07 -7.22 26.44
C LYS A 317 -2.50 -7.21 26.98
N ASN A 318 -3.43 -6.64 26.22
CA ASN A 318 -4.85 -6.58 26.58
C ASN A 318 -5.66 -7.07 25.38
N LYS A 319 -6.81 -7.66 25.64
CA LYS A 319 -7.74 -8.05 24.58
C LYS A 319 -8.18 -6.80 23.82
N ILE A 320 -8.13 -6.85 22.49
CA ILE A 320 -8.61 -5.78 21.62
C ILE A 320 -10.12 -5.97 21.46
N PRO A 321 -10.97 -4.99 21.84
CA PRO A 321 -12.40 -5.10 21.67
C PRO A 321 -12.78 -5.21 20.20
N ASN A 322 -13.87 -5.92 19.89
CA ASN A 322 -14.39 -6.01 18.54
C ASN A 322 -14.66 -4.62 17.94
N ASN A 323 -14.45 -4.49 16.64
CA ASN A 323 -14.62 -3.25 15.88
C ASN A 323 -13.68 -2.10 16.32
N THR A 324 -12.59 -2.42 16.99
CA THR A 324 -11.59 -1.42 17.37
C THR A 324 -10.63 -1.17 16.22
N GLY A 325 -10.30 0.10 15.97
CA GLY A 325 -9.17 0.52 15.17
C GLY A 325 -9.45 0.70 13.69
N PHE A 326 -10.66 0.48 13.19
CA PHE A 326 -11.02 0.73 11.80
C PHE A 326 -12.38 1.40 11.62
N THR A 327 -12.62 1.95 10.42
CA THR A 327 -13.93 2.49 10.02
C THR A 327 -14.03 2.64 8.51
N ASP A 328 -15.17 2.29 7.93
CA ASP A 328 -15.50 2.46 6.51
C ASP A 328 -16.26 3.76 6.20
N LYS A 329 -16.61 4.56 7.21
CA LYS A 329 -17.51 5.72 7.06
C LYS A 329 -16.96 6.84 6.16
N TYR A 330 -15.68 6.79 5.80
CA TYR A 330 -15.04 7.76 4.89
C TYR A 330 -14.89 7.22 3.47
N LEU A 331 -15.11 5.91 3.26
CA LEU A 331 -15.24 5.33 1.92
C LEU A 331 -16.60 5.77 1.36
N LEU A 332 -16.61 6.19 0.09
CA LEU A 332 -17.87 6.49 -0.60
C LEU A 332 -18.55 5.18 -1.02
N GLU A 333 -19.87 5.19 -0.93
CA GLU A 333 -20.73 4.13 -1.47
C GLU A 333 -20.62 4.02 -2.99
#